data_462a386397e6b078d427e7c627f0278a
#
_entry.id   462a386397e6b078d427e7c627f0278a
#
_cell.length_a   1.000
_cell.length_b   1.000
_cell.length_c   1.000
_cell.angle_alpha   90.00
_cell.angle_beta   90.00
_cell.angle_gamma   90.00
#
_symmetry.space_group_name_H-M   'P 1'
#
loop_
_entity.id
_entity.type
_entity.pdbx_description
1 polymer ?
#
loop_
_entity_poly.entity_id
_entity_poly.type
_entity_poly.pdbx_seq_one_letter_code
_entity_poly.pdbx_strand_id
1 'polypeptide(L)'
;MAKYKKVKRYHRSFYSPGMWVKKAVGIIVLVAVVLVVGWLAAPHVLDWATHTWYTVVRNRDLSASSETTASSAAASSEVTAEPAASSEMRADSEPGSEPAAPAGVIIEGSWGVLDTAAAKDEASLRAAARQLAQQGAAYAVVTLKDSAGNILYPSQVAAAAGSIEGASLDPALIASVLKENGLVPVAKLAAFRDPIAARTDRNMAIGYTGQAYLWLDNKASAGGSPWLNPYSDEAVRFIGDLIGEVQSMGFDHVLLENVQFPSAQNGKQDFGSTGGRGRSAQLAADIAAWDARFEGSVTLWYGYSLGQVTEGTSTVGGSATALGVRNLVVEVPAKQTMDDTARSELRDTLSASGVEHAVFWDDAAGIFQ
;
A
#
# COMPACT_ATOMS: atom_id res chain seq x y z
N MET A 1 74.59 56.98 -13.91
CA MET A 1 73.88 55.70 -14.07
C MET A 1 73.65 55.09 -12.68
N ALA A 2 72.51 55.12 -12.15
CA ALA A 2 72.19 54.61 -10.79
C ALA A 2 71.80 53.11 -10.85
N LYS A 3 72.54 52.26 -10.13
CA LYS A 3 72.26 50.83 -10.04
C LYS A 3 71.07 50.57 -9.08
N TYR A 4 69.95 50.07 -9.59
CA TYR A 4 68.85 49.62 -8.78
C TYR A 4 69.18 48.31 -8.02
N LYS A 5 69.09 48.35 -6.67
CA LYS A 5 69.25 47.14 -5.83
C LYS A 5 67.89 46.32 -5.88
N LYS A 6 68.01 45.08 -6.34
CA LYS A 6 66.89 44.09 -6.27
C LYS A 6 66.53 43.82 -4.83
N VAL A 7 65.28 44.14 -4.39
CA VAL A 7 64.73 43.79 -3.11
C VAL A 7 64.26 42.35 -3.17
N LYS A 8 64.86 41.44 -2.40
CA LYS A 8 64.37 40.05 -2.23
C LYS A 8 63.15 40.07 -1.34
N ARG A 9 61.96 39.75 -1.88
CA ARG A 9 60.75 39.48 -1.13
C ARG A 9 60.88 38.11 -0.47
N TYR A 10 60.97 38.05 0.88
CA TYR A 10 60.86 36.83 1.65
C TYR A 10 59.40 36.52 1.87
N HIS A 11 58.88 35.47 1.21
CA HIS A 11 57.64 34.84 1.62
C HIS A 11 57.93 33.98 2.86
N ARG A 12 57.66 34.53 4.06
CA ARG A 12 57.62 33.71 5.26
C ARG A 12 56.29 33.00 5.31
N SER A 13 56.25 31.69 5.08
CA SER A 13 55.10 30.83 5.44
C SER A 13 55.12 30.72 6.97
N PHE A 14 54.09 31.27 7.63
CA PHE A 14 53.91 31.21 9.08
C PHE A 14 53.41 29.86 9.62
N TYR A 15 53.26 28.84 8.77
CA TYR A 15 52.80 27.52 9.18
C TYR A 15 53.91 26.50 9.08
N SER A 16 54.36 25.99 10.26
CA SER A 16 55.23 24.82 10.30
C SER A 16 54.48 23.56 9.90
N PRO A 17 55.12 22.57 9.25
CA PRO A 17 54.46 21.30 8.84
C PRO A 17 53.75 20.58 9.99
N GLY A 18 54.26 20.70 11.23
CA GLY A 18 53.67 20.10 12.42
C GLY A 18 52.33 20.73 12.89
N MET A 19 52.09 22.01 12.55
CA MET A 19 50.80 22.62 12.84
C MET A 19 49.68 22.18 11.89
N TRP A 20 50.05 21.87 10.66
CA TRP A 20 49.08 21.38 9.66
C TRP A 20 48.60 19.97 10.03
N VAL A 21 49.50 19.09 10.45
CA VAL A 21 49.20 17.74 10.91
C VAL A 21 48.30 17.77 12.16
N LYS A 22 48.61 18.63 13.14
CA LYS A 22 47.76 18.79 14.35
C LYS A 22 46.36 19.27 14.01
N LYS A 23 46.19 20.18 13.04
CA LYS A 23 44.85 20.62 12.59
C LYS A 23 44.13 19.51 11.82
N ALA A 24 44.79 18.76 10.97
CA ALA A 24 44.22 17.63 10.26
C ALA A 24 43.74 16.53 11.23
N VAL A 25 44.55 16.17 12.20
CA VAL A 25 44.19 15.21 13.24
C VAL A 25 42.98 15.73 14.07
N GLY A 26 42.97 17.01 14.45
CA GLY A 26 41.82 17.63 15.15
C GLY A 26 40.53 17.56 14.35
N ILE A 27 40.58 17.79 13.03
CA ILE A 27 39.41 17.69 12.16
C ILE A 27 38.93 16.24 12.06
N ILE A 28 39.82 15.26 11.91
CA ILE A 28 39.48 13.84 11.85
C ILE A 28 38.82 13.38 13.15
N VAL A 29 39.34 13.79 14.29
CA VAL A 29 38.75 13.46 15.60
C VAL A 29 37.36 14.10 15.75
N LEU A 30 37.21 15.35 15.34
CA LEU A 30 35.92 16.04 15.40
C LEU A 30 34.87 15.36 14.49
N VAL A 31 35.23 14.96 13.28
CA VAL A 31 34.35 14.21 12.36
C VAL A 31 33.99 12.84 12.96
N ALA A 32 34.95 12.13 13.55
CA ALA A 32 34.68 10.85 14.21
C ALA A 32 33.71 11.00 15.39
N VAL A 33 33.87 12.05 16.22
CA VAL A 33 32.94 12.33 17.33
C VAL A 33 31.55 12.67 16.81
N VAL A 34 31.42 13.48 15.77
CA VAL A 34 30.13 13.82 15.15
C VAL A 34 29.44 12.57 14.60
N LEU A 35 30.18 11.67 13.96
CA LEU A 35 29.64 10.42 13.45
C LEU A 35 29.17 9.48 14.56
N VAL A 36 29.94 9.36 15.66
CA VAL A 36 29.55 8.54 16.81
C VAL A 36 28.32 9.12 17.53
N VAL A 37 28.31 10.44 17.75
CA VAL A 37 27.17 11.12 18.38
C VAL A 37 25.93 11.01 17.45
N GLY A 38 26.12 11.20 16.14
CA GLY A 38 25.05 11.03 15.16
C GLY A 38 24.50 9.60 15.16
N TRP A 39 25.36 8.59 15.21
CA TRP A 39 24.94 7.19 15.25
C TRP A 39 24.21 6.82 16.55
N LEU A 40 24.64 7.34 17.69
CA LEU A 40 23.98 7.14 19.00
C LEU A 40 22.66 7.92 19.13
N ALA A 41 22.59 9.11 18.53
CA ALA A 41 21.41 9.97 18.60
C ALA A 41 20.36 9.66 17.52
N ALA A 42 20.77 9.07 16.40
CA ALA A 42 19.87 8.80 15.25
C ALA A 42 18.60 8.03 15.63
N PRO A 43 18.62 6.93 16.40
CA PRO A 43 17.40 6.24 16.79
C PRO A 43 16.46 7.10 17.62
N HIS A 44 17.00 7.90 18.55
CA HIS A 44 16.18 8.77 19.42
C HIS A 44 15.61 9.98 18.68
N VAL A 45 16.35 10.55 17.73
CA VAL A 45 15.86 11.66 16.91
C VAL A 45 14.81 11.19 15.92
N LEU A 46 14.99 10.01 15.33
CA LEU A 46 14.00 9.41 14.45
C LEU A 46 12.72 9.03 15.21
N ASP A 47 12.82 8.42 16.39
CA ASP A 47 11.66 8.11 17.23
C ASP A 47 10.94 9.37 17.70
N TRP A 48 11.67 10.42 18.09
CA TRP A 48 11.06 11.71 18.44
C TRP A 48 10.41 12.40 17.25
N ALA A 49 11.06 12.40 16.09
CA ALA A 49 10.53 13.02 14.89
C ALA A 49 9.28 12.30 14.37
N THR A 50 9.28 10.96 14.39
CA THR A 50 8.11 10.15 14.00
C THR A 50 6.98 10.33 15.01
N HIS A 51 7.26 10.27 16.32
CA HIS A 51 6.23 10.44 17.34
C HIS A 51 5.63 11.86 17.32
N THR A 52 6.46 12.90 17.16
CA THR A 52 5.98 14.29 17.07
C THR A 52 5.22 14.53 15.77
N TRP A 53 5.66 13.93 14.66
CA TRP A 53 4.96 13.98 13.40
C TRP A 53 3.57 13.33 13.49
N TYR A 54 3.49 12.12 14.04
CA TYR A 54 2.22 11.41 14.21
C TYR A 54 1.25 12.15 15.15
N THR A 55 1.72 12.72 16.25
CA THR A 55 0.85 13.45 17.21
C THR A 55 0.37 14.78 16.65
N VAL A 56 1.20 15.52 15.92
CA VAL A 56 0.83 16.85 15.38
C VAL A 56 -0.04 16.75 14.14
N VAL A 57 0.22 15.80 13.26
CA VAL A 57 -0.57 15.60 12.03
C VAL A 57 -1.89 14.92 12.34
N ARG A 58 -1.89 13.87 13.17
CA ARG A 58 -3.09 13.13 13.56
C ARG A 58 -4.09 13.98 14.36
N ASN A 59 -3.62 14.81 15.30
CA ASN A 59 -4.53 15.69 16.07
C ASN A 59 -5.15 16.82 15.22
N ARG A 60 -4.50 17.25 14.13
CA ARG A 60 -5.08 18.24 13.22
C ARG A 60 -6.24 17.67 12.40
N ASP A 61 -6.12 16.44 11.95
CA ASP A 61 -7.17 15.79 11.16
C ASP A 61 -8.41 15.44 12.02
N LEU A 62 -8.21 15.09 13.29
CA LEU A 62 -9.31 14.83 14.24
C LEU A 62 -10.03 16.12 14.65
N SER A 63 -9.33 17.25 14.73
CA SER A 63 -9.95 18.56 15.07
C SER A 63 -10.78 19.11 13.92
N ALA A 64 -10.43 18.82 12.68
CA ALA A 64 -11.20 19.23 11.50
C ALA A 64 -12.51 18.44 11.33
N SER A 65 -12.57 17.19 11.83
CA SER A 65 -13.77 16.35 11.76
C SER A 65 -14.84 16.68 12.83
N SER A 66 -14.43 17.33 13.93
CA SER A 66 -15.36 17.64 15.03
C SER A 66 -16.13 18.95 14.88
N GLU A 67 -15.76 19.81 13.94
CA GLU A 67 -16.48 21.08 13.73
C GLU A 67 -17.64 21.02 12.71
N THR A 68 -17.84 19.90 12.01
CA THR A 68 -18.88 19.78 10.99
C THR A 68 -20.17 19.09 11.48
N THR A 69 -20.24 18.66 12.72
CA THR A 69 -21.41 17.93 13.28
C THR A 69 -22.27 18.74 14.26
N ALA A 70 -22.04 20.03 14.42
CA ALA A 70 -22.79 20.85 15.36
C ALA A 70 -23.59 21.97 14.66
N SER A 71 -24.42 21.63 13.65
CA SER A 71 -25.46 22.55 13.18
C SER A 71 -26.47 21.81 12.30
N SER A 72 -27.38 21.08 12.90
CA SER A 72 -28.74 20.91 12.41
C SER A 72 -29.56 20.07 13.39
N ALA A 73 -30.12 20.74 14.40
CA ALA A 73 -31.22 20.21 15.18
C ALA A 73 -32.10 21.38 15.60
N ALA A 74 -33.17 21.60 14.87
CA ALA A 74 -34.45 22.12 15.39
C ALA A 74 -35.42 22.40 14.22
N ALA A 75 -36.46 21.57 14.12
CA ALA A 75 -37.82 22.07 13.98
C ALA A 75 -38.81 20.88 13.97
N SER A 76 -39.58 20.81 15.01
CA SER A 76 -40.76 19.99 15.21
C SER A 76 -41.86 20.31 14.21
N SER A 77 -42.70 19.31 13.90
CA SER A 77 -44.16 19.48 13.91
C SER A 77 -44.86 18.13 13.95
N GLU A 78 -45.61 17.92 15.01
CA GLU A 78 -46.66 16.91 15.18
C GLU A 78 -47.77 17.05 14.13
N VAL A 79 -48.36 15.93 13.68
CA VAL A 79 -49.81 15.80 13.44
C VAL A 79 -50.23 14.35 13.72
N THR A 80 -51.13 14.21 14.68
CA THR A 80 -51.90 13.08 15.13
C THR A 80 -53.01 12.71 14.11
N ALA A 81 -53.27 11.43 13.89
CA ALA A 81 -54.62 10.84 13.79
C ALA A 81 -54.61 9.32 13.58
N GLU A 82 -55.19 8.60 14.48
CA GLU A 82 -55.72 7.22 14.44
C GLU A 82 -57.20 7.25 14.05
N PRO A 83 -57.99 6.13 13.98
CA PRO A 83 -57.76 4.77 13.44
C PRO A 83 -58.91 4.31 12.48
N ALA A 84 -58.77 3.15 11.80
CA ALA A 84 -59.92 2.24 11.52
C ALA A 84 -59.49 0.86 10.99
N ALA A 85 -59.78 -0.08 11.72
CA ALA A 85 -60.33 -1.44 11.72
C ALA A 85 -60.34 -2.32 10.44
N SER A 86 -59.90 -3.57 10.69
CA SER A 86 -60.42 -4.89 10.25
C SER A 86 -60.29 -5.34 8.80
N SER A 87 -59.51 -6.41 8.59
CA SER A 87 -60.05 -7.69 8.13
C SER A 87 -58.98 -8.79 8.18
N GLU A 88 -59.32 -9.86 8.86
CA GLU A 88 -58.61 -11.12 8.92
C GLU A 88 -58.53 -11.78 7.54
N MET A 89 -57.35 -12.24 7.13
CA MET A 89 -57.23 -13.38 6.25
C MET A 89 -55.97 -14.19 6.61
N ARG A 90 -56.27 -15.38 7.10
CA ARG A 90 -55.36 -16.43 7.48
C ARG A 90 -54.70 -16.93 6.20
N ALA A 91 -53.36 -16.84 6.10
CA ALA A 91 -52.55 -17.57 5.14
C ALA A 91 -51.40 -18.25 5.89
N ASP A 92 -51.23 -19.53 5.60
CA ASP A 92 -50.26 -20.45 6.17
C ASP A 92 -48.88 -19.83 6.19
N SER A 93 -48.26 -19.85 7.35
CA SER A 93 -46.84 -19.52 7.52
C SER A 93 -46.01 -20.76 7.19
N GLU A 94 -45.35 -20.77 6.02
CA GLU A 94 -44.14 -21.56 5.87
C GLU A 94 -43.13 -21.07 6.90
N PRO A 95 -42.32 -21.98 7.51
CA PRO A 95 -41.24 -21.56 8.43
C PRO A 95 -40.23 -20.79 7.64
N GLY A 96 -40.21 -19.46 7.82
CA GLY A 96 -39.18 -18.59 7.29
C GLY A 96 -37.82 -19.11 7.75
N SER A 97 -36.99 -19.44 6.79
CA SER A 97 -35.55 -19.73 6.99
C SER A 97 -34.96 -18.49 7.69
N GLU A 98 -34.64 -18.65 8.96
CA GLU A 98 -33.85 -17.66 9.70
C GLU A 98 -32.59 -17.41 8.88
N PRO A 99 -32.20 -16.14 8.58
CA PRO A 99 -30.93 -15.90 7.87
C PRO A 99 -29.83 -16.56 8.69
N ALA A 100 -29.09 -17.48 8.05
CA ALA A 100 -27.95 -18.14 8.67
C ALA A 100 -27.04 -17.03 9.25
N ALA A 101 -26.65 -17.19 10.51
CA ALA A 101 -25.67 -16.31 11.11
C ALA A 101 -24.44 -16.24 10.17
N PRO A 102 -23.84 -15.08 9.93
CA PRO A 102 -22.72 -14.96 9.02
C PRO A 102 -21.67 -15.97 9.45
N ALA A 103 -21.24 -16.82 8.50
CA ALA A 103 -20.14 -17.74 8.71
C ALA A 103 -18.95 -16.89 9.13
N GLY A 104 -18.29 -17.24 10.25
CA GLY A 104 -17.14 -16.47 10.74
C GLY A 104 -16.04 -16.42 9.68
N VAL A 105 -15.22 -15.36 9.71
CA VAL A 105 -14.08 -15.19 8.77
C VAL A 105 -13.19 -16.44 8.80
N ILE A 106 -12.93 -16.99 7.62
CA ILE A 106 -11.99 -18.08 7.43
C ILE A 106 -10.59 -17.50 7.38
N ILE A 107 -9.71 -17.93 8.27
CA ILE A 107 -8.29 -17.60 8.18
C ILE A 107 -7.66 -18.61 7.25
N GLU A 108 -7.18 -18.14 6.12
CA GLU A 108 -6.52 -18.98 5.13
C GLU A 108 -5.16 -19.47 5.65
N GLY A 109 -4.72 -20.61 5.11
CA GLY A 109 -3.47 -21.23 5.51
C GLY A 109 -2.23 -20.36 5.28
N SER A 110 -1.10 -20.85 5.76
CA SER A 110 0.16 -20.08 5.79
C SER A 110 0.60 -19.61 4.41
N TRP A 111 0.91 -18.31 4.31
CA TRP A 111 1.42 -17.65 3.10
C TRP A 111 2.92 -17.43 3.23
N GLY A 112 3.69 -17.83 2.22
CA GLY A 112 5.12 -17.54 2.13
C GLY A 112 5.43 -16.62 0.95
N VAL A 113 6.53 -15.86 1.01
CA VAL A 113 6.98 -14.99 -0.09
C VAL A 113 8.09 -15.69 -0.86
N LEU A 114 7.92 -15.80 -2.18
CA LEU A 114 8.99 -16.25 -3.06
C LEU A 114 9.94 -15.09 -3.36
N ASP A 115 11.21 -15.21 -2.96
CA ASP A 115 12.25 -14.29 -3.36
C ASP A 115 12.66 -14.55 -4.83
N THR A 116 12.05 -13.80 -5.75
CA THR A 116 12.34 -13.91 -7.18
C THR A 116 13.74 -13.40 -7.53
N ALA A 117 14.35 -12.54 -6.70
CA ALA A 117 15.72 -12.07 -6.90
C ALA A 117 16.76 -13.17 -6.61
N ALA A 118 16.45 -14.08 -5.70
CA ALA A 118 17.26 -15.26 -5.38
C ALA A 118 17.02 -16.41 -6.38
N ALA A 119 15.81 -16.53 -6.91
CA ALA A 119 15.40 -17.55 -7.88
C ALA A 119 15.80 -17.14 -9.31
N LYS A 120 17.09 -17.27 -9.65
CA LYS A 120 17.65 -16.81 -10.94
C LYS A 120 17.50 -17.78 -12.09
N ASP A 121 17.23 -19.03 -11.81
CA ASP A 121 17.06 -20.13 -12.77
C ASP A 121 16.03 -21.15 -12.24
N GLU A 122 15.64 -22.09 -13.07
CA GLU A 122 14.65 -23.11 -12.71
C GLU A 122 15.10 -23.96 -11.51
N ALA A 123 16.39 -24.24 -11.36
CA ALA A 123 16.91 -25.07 -10.27
C ALA A 123 16.78 -24.35 -8.91
N SER A 124 17.15 -23.09 -8.85
CA SER A 124 17.00 -22.23 -7.66
C SER A 124 15.53 -21.98 -7.35
N LEU A 125 14.67 -21.78 -8.38
CA LEU A 125 13.23 -21.65 -8.20
C LEU A 125 12.63 -22.92 -7.57
N ARG A 126 12.96 -24.10 -8.09
CA ARG A 126 12.50 -25.39 -7.52
C ARG A 126 13.00 -25.61 -6.10
N ALA A 127 14.22 -25.15 -5.79
CA ALA A 127 14.74 -25.22 -4.42
C ALA A 127 13.96 -24.29 -3.48
N ALA A 128 13.68 -23.06 -3.88
CA ALA A 128 12.91 -22.10 -3.10
C ALA A 128 11.46 -22.58 -2.88
N ALA A 129 10.80 -23.12 -3.93
CA ALA A 129 9.44 -23.66 -3.82
C ALA A 129 9.38 -24.83 -2.81
N ARG A 130 10.34 -25.77 -2.88
CA ARG A 130 10.43 -26.88 -1.89
C ARG A 130 10.67 -26.35 -0.47
N GLN A 131 11.49 -25.32 -0.31
CA GLN A 131 11.75 -24.72 1.00
C GLN A 131 10.48 -24.10 1.57
N LEU A 132 9.70 -23.34 0.80
CA LEU A 132 8.42 -22.78 1.24
C LEU A 132 7.43 -23.87 1.66
N ALA A 133 7.30 -24.93 0.86
CA ALA A 133 6.43 -26.06 1.17
C ALA A 133 6.88 -26.79 2.47
N GLN A 134 8.19 -26.99 2.67
CA GLN A 134 8.75 -27.56 3.90
C GLN A 134 8.54 -26.69 5.14
N GLN A 135 8.46 -25.38 4.97
CA GLN A 135 8.12 -24.42 6.04
C GLN A 135 6.62 -24.39 6.36
N GLY A 136 5.80 -25.15 5.62
CA GLY A 136 4.36 -25.27 5.85
C GLY A 136 3.54 -24.19 5.12
N ALA A 137 4.12 -23.49 4.15
CA ALA A 137 3.34 -22.58 3.31
C ALA A 137 2.32 -23.37 2.46
N ALA A 138 1.09 -22.87 2.40
CA ALA A 138 0.06 -23.34 1.47
C ALA A 138 0.01 -22.44 0.22
N TYR A 139 0.30 -21.17 0.39
CA TYR A 139 0.31 -20.14 -0.65
C TYR A 139 1.70 -19.56 -0.82
N ALA A 140 2.09 -19.23 -2.06
CA ALA A 140 3.36 -18.59 -2.38
C ALA A 140 3.14 -17.27 -3.12
N VAL A 141 3.45 -16.16 -2.45
CA VAL A 141 3.32 -14.81 -2.99
C VAL A 141 4.51 -14.48 -3.88
N VAL A 142 4.22 -14.07 -5.11
CA VAL A 142 5.19 -13.68 -6.14
C VAL A 142 4.95 -12.23 -6.53
N THR A 143 5.90 -11.34 -6.25
CA THR A 143 5.79 -9.94 -6.69
C THR A 143 6.03 -9.87 -8.20
N LEU A 144 5.00 -9.52 -8.96
CA LEU A 144 5.05 -9.33 -10.41
C LEU A 144 4.95 -7.86 -10.81
N LYS A 145 4.43 -6.99 -9.93
CA LYS A 145 4.46 -5.54 -10.08
C LYS A 145 4.68 -4.88 -8.74
N ASP A 146 5.72 -4.04 -8.62
CA ASP A 146 6.06 -3.35 -7.39
C ASP A 146 5.43 -1.94 -7.30
N SER A 147 5.54 -1.32 -6.12
CA SER A 147 5.02 0.03 -5.86
C SER A 147 5.92 1.16 -6.41
N ALA A 148 7.05 0.84 -7.03
CA ALA A 148 7.84 1.77 -7.83
C ALA A 148 7.37 1.82 -9.29
N GLY A 149 6.38 0.97 -9.66
CA GLY A 149 5.78 0.87 -10.97
C GLY A 149 6.49 -0.10 -11.91
N ASN A 150 7.48 -0.86 -11.41
CA ASN A 150 8.16 -1.86 -12.22
C ASN A 150 7.29 -3.10 -12.38
N ILE A 151 7.14 -3.56 -13.62
CA ILE A 151 6.55 -4.85 -13.97
C ILE A 151 7.70 -5.82 -14.22
N LEU A 152 7.73 -6.89 -13.43
CA LEU A 152 8.88 -7.81 -13.36
C LEU A 152 8.75 -9.00 -14.32
N TYR A 153 8.03 -8.80 -15.43
CA TYR A 153 7.87 -9.77 -16.51
C TYR A 153 7.60 -9.05 -17.84
N PRO A 154 7.77 -9.69 -19.00
CA PRO A 154 7.54 -9.10 -20.32
C PRO A 154 6.02 -8.99 -20.60
N SER A 155 5.37 -7.97 -20.03
CA SER A 155 3.94 -7.70 -20.20
C SER A 155 3.59 -7.32 -21.64
N GLN A 156 2.45 -7.80 -22.13
CA GLN A 156 1.87 -7.44 -23.42
C GLN A 156 0.81 -6.33 -23.31
N VAL A 157 0.50 -5.87 -22.08
CA VAL A 157 -0.39 -4.74 -21.86
C VAL A 157 0.27 -3.46 -22.39
N ALA A 158 -0.34 -2.83 -23.41
CA ALA A 158 0.27 -1.70 -24.09
C ALA A 158 0.63 -0.53 -23.17
N ALA A 159 -0.21 -0.25 -22.17
CA ALA A 159 0.04 0.79 -21.18
C ALA A 159 1.21 0.46 -20.22
N ALA A 160 1.67 -0.80 -20.17
CA ALA A 160 2.78 -1.25 -19.36
C ALA A 160 4.15 -1.09 -20.04
N ALA A 161 4.21 -0.70 -21.30
CA ALA A 161 5.44 -0.72 -22.11
C ALA A 161 6.63 0.05 -21.50
N GLY A 162 6.36 1.11 -20.71
CA GLY A 162 7.40 1.88 -20.00
C GLY A 162 7.77 1.34 -18.62
N SER A 163 7.07 0.32 -18.14
CA SER A 163 7.16 -0.19 -16.75
C SER A 163 7.90 -1.53 -16.66
N ILE A 164 8.27 -2.14 -17.80
CA ILE A 164 8.86 -3.48 -17.83
C ILE A 164 10.32 -3.40 -17.44
N GLU A 165 10.67 -4.04 -16.34
CA GLU A 165 12.05 -4.26 -15.89
C GLU A 165 12.43 -5.73 -16.12
N GLY A 166 13.73 -5.99 -16.43
CA GLY A 166 14.20 -7.31 -16.83
C GLY A 166 13.74 -8.43 -15.90
N ALA A 167 12.86 -9.28 -16.39
CA ALA A 167 12.40 -10.47 -15.68
C ALA A 167 13.51 -11.52 -15.64
N SER A 168 13.73 -12.11 -14.48
CA SER A 168 14.69 -13.21 -14.33
C SER A 168 14.11 -14.53 -14.81
N LEU A 169 12.82 -14.78 -14.58
CA LEU A 169 12.11 -16.02 -14.93
C LEU A 169 10.72 -15.73 -15.51
N ASP A 170 10.27 -16.63 -16.39
CA ASP A 170 8.92 -16.62 -16.90
C ASP A 170 7.90 -16.85 -15.76
N PRO A 171 6.92 -15.96 -15.56
CA PRO A 171 5.89 -16.14 -14.55
C PRO A 171 5.08 -17.44 -14.70
N ALA A 172 4.85 -17.92 -15.93
CA ALA A 172 4.17 -19.18 -16.15
C ALA A 172 4.99 -20.37 -15.64
N LEU A 173 6.31 -20.35 -15.79
CA LEU A 173 7.21 -21.33 -15.19
C LEU A 173 7.16 -21.24 -13.67
N ILE A 174 7.17 -20.02 -13.10
CA ILE A 174 7.05 -19.83 -11.65
C ILE A 174 5.76 -20.46 -11.13
N ALA A 175 4.62 -20.14 -11.73
CA ALA A 175 3.31 -20.67 -11.33
C ALA A 175 3.28 -22.22 -11.41
N SER A 176 3.82 -22.79 -12.49
CA SER A 176 3.90 -24.24 -12.68
C SER A 176 4.73 -24.91 -11.59
N VAL A 177 5.94 -24.42 -11.32
CA VAL A 177 6.85 -24.97 -10.30
C VAL A 177 6.25 -24.87 -8.90
N LEU A 178 5.55 -23.79 -8.57
CA LEU A 178 4.86 -23.66 -7.29
C LEU A 178 3.75 -24.71 -7.16
N LYS A 179 2.89 -24.85 -8.20
CA LYS A 179 1.82 -25.87 -8.22
C LYS A 179 2.37 -27.30 -8.12
N GLU A 180 3.48 -27.62 -8.80
CA GLU A 180 4.16 -28.92 -8.70
C GLU A 180 4.66 -29.25 -7.29
N ASN A 181 4.92 -28.23 -6.46
CA ASN A 181 5.33 -28.39 -5.07
C ASN A 181 4.15 -28.26 -4.07
N GLY A 182 2.90 -28.28 -4.56
CA GLY A 182 1.70 -28.22 -3.72
C GLY A 182 1.40 -26.83 -3.16
N LEU A 183 2.01 -25.78 -3.72
CA LEU A 183 1.77 -24.39 -3.33
C LEU A 183 0.76 -23.73 -4.27
N VAL A 184 -0.11 -22.89 -3.73
CA VAL A 184 -1.00 -22.03 -4.50
C VAL A 184 -0.24 -20.75 -4.88
N PRO A 185 0.01 -20.46 -6.18
CA PRO A 185 0.71 -19.25 -6.57
C PRO A 185 -0.21 -18.04 -6.44
N VAL A 186 0.29 -16.97 -5.80
CA VAL A 186 -0.40 -15.69 -5.63
C VAL A 186 0.40 -14.60 -6.32
N ALA A 187 -0.12 -13.97 -7.37
CA ALA A 187 0.51 -12.83 -8.02
C ALA A 187 0.28 -11.56 -7.20
N LYS A 188 1.35 -10.89 -6.77
CA LYS A 188 1.25 -9.60 -6.07
C LYS A 188 1.48 -8.44 -7.03
N LEU A 189 0.50 -7.53 -7.11
CA LEU A 189 0.49 -6.37 -7.99
C LEU A 189 0.19 -5.09 -7.17
N ALA A 190 1.06 -4.08 -7.25
CA ALA A 190 0.74 -2.75 -6.76
C ALA A 190 -0.25 -2.06 -7.72
N ALA A 191 -1.38 -1.57 -7.19
CA ALA A 191 -2.43 -0.95 -7.99
C ALA A 191 -2.13 0.53 -8.32
N PHE A 192 -2.67 1.49 -7.56
CA PHE A 192 -2.60 2.90 -7.91
C PHE A 192 -1.26 3.59 -7.60
N ARG A 193 -0.38 2.96 -6.82
CA ARG A 193 0.97 3.47 -6.63
C ARG A 193 1.88 2.99 -7.76
N ASP A 194 1.81 3.70 -8.87
CA ASP A 194 2.57 3.41 -10.09
C ASP A 194 3.09 4.70 -10.72
N PRO A 195 4.28 5.15 -10.32
CA PRO A 195 4.85 6.38 -10.84
C PRO A 195 5.29 6.28 -12.30
N ILE A 196 5.53 5.08 -12.83
CA ILE A 196 5.97 4.89 -14.21
C ILE A 196 4.78 5.03 -15.15
N ALA A 197 3.71 4.26 -14.93
CA ALA A 197 2.50 4.36 -15.74
C ALA A 197 1.87 5.76 -15.66
N ALA A 198 1.87 6.39 -14.47
CA ALA A 198 1.40 7.76 -14.27
C ALA A 198 2.20 8.80 -15.08
N ARG A 199 3.49 8.57 -15.34
CA ARG A 199 4.30 9.44 -16.22
C ARG A 199 4.11 9.11 -17.69
N THR A 200 3.85 7.86 -18.01
CA THR A 200 3.68 7.37 -19.39
C THR A 200 2.35 7.84 -19.97
N ASP A 201 1.26 7.71 -19.20
CA ASP A 201 -0.05 8.22 -19.60
C ASP A 201 -0.66 9.11 -18.53
N ARG A 202 -0.72 10.40 -18.83
CA ARG A 202 -1.27 11.41 -17.92
C ARG A 202 -2.77 11.31 -17.69
N ASN A 203 -3.51 10.65 -18.58
CA ASN A 203 -4.95 10.42 -18.40
C ASN A 203 -5.22 9.47 -17.24
N MET A 204 -4.25 8.59 -16.96
CA MET A 204 -4.30 7.70 -15.81
C MET A 204 -3.82 8.34 -14.50
N ALA A 205 -3.26 9.55 -14.52
CA ALA A 205 -2.53 10.12 -13.40
C ALA A 205 -3.31 11.21 -12.66
N ILE A 206 -2.94 11.43 -11.39
CA ILE A 206 -3.42 12.57 -10.61
C ILE A 206 -2.69 13.83 -11.08
N GLY A 207 -3.45 14.85 -11.50
CA GLY A 207 -2.96 16.16 -11.88
C GLY A 207 -2.66 17.07 -10.68
N TYR A 208 -1.98 18.16 -10.92
CA TYR A 208 -1.80 19.24 -9.95
C TYR A 208 -2.79 20.36 -10.24
N THR A 209 -3.62 20.73 -9.26
CA THR A 209 -4.70 21.72 -9.42
C THR A 209 -4.22 23.02 -10.08
N GLY A 210 -4.83 23.36 -11.19
CA GLY A 210 -4.56 24.59 -11.94
C GLY A 210 -3.24 24.61 -12.70
N GLN A 211 -2.59 23.46 -12.88
CA GLN A 211 -1.31 23.35 -13.59
C GLN A 211 -1.31 22.16 -14.55
N ALA A 212 -0.46 22.23 -15.57
CA ALA A 212 -0.33 21.19 -16.58
C ALA A 212 0.69 20.10 -16.23
N TYR A 213 1.07 19.93 -14.96
CA TYR A 213 1.98 18.89 -14.53
C TYR A 213 1.33 17.91 -13.54
N LEU A 214 1.97 16.77 -13.34
CA LEU A 214 1.48 15.72 -12.44
C LEU A 214 1.62 16.16 -10.97
N TRP A 215 0.65 15.78 -10.15
CA TRP A 215 0.78 15.88 -8.71
C TRP A 215 1.79 14.81 -8.21
N LEU A 216 2.59 15.18 -7.21
CA LEU A 216 3.56 14.28 -6.58
C LEU A 216 3.23 14.15 -5.09
N ASP A 217 3.41 12.95 -4.55
CA ASP A 217 3.18 12.63 -3.14
C ASP A 217 4.15 13.34 -2.18
N ASN A 218 5.27 13.83 -2.70
CA ASN A 218 6.26 14.63 -1.98
C ASN A 218 6.88 15.66 -2.94
N LYS A 219 7.75 16.52 -2.43
CA LYS A 219 8.56 17.42 -3.26
C LYS A 219 9.45 16.62 -4.21
N ALA A 220 9.59 17.06 -5.45
CA ALA A 220 10.46 16.41 -6.43
C ALA A 220 11.91 16.26 -5.92
N SER A 221 12.44 17.25 -5.20
CA SER A 221 13.77 17.22 -4.57
C SER A 221 13.90 16.21 -3.41
N ALA A 222 12.78 15.71 -2.90
CA ALA A 222 12.69 14.71 -1.83
C ALA A 222 12.16 13.36 -2.35
N GLY A 223 12.29 13.10 -3.66
CA GLY A 223 11.89 11.84 -4.26
C GLY A 223 10.38 11.68 -4.48
N GLY A 224 9.61 12.77 -4.54
CA GLY A 224 8.18 12.73 -4.79
C GLY A 224 7.82 12.02 -6.10
N SER A 225 6.79 11.20 -6.05
CA SER A 225 6.34 10.33 -7.13
C SER A 225 4.88 10.58 -7.49
N PRO A 226 4.51 10.58 -8.78
CA PRO A 226 3.13 10.64 -9.20
C PRO A 226 2.43 9.30 -8.95
N TRP A 227 1.10 9.36 -8.91
CA TRP A 227 0.23 8.21 -8.67
C TRP A 227 -0.80 8.09 -9.78
N LEU A 228 -1.27 6.88 -10.04
CA LEU A 228 -2.47 6.67 -10.81
C LEU A 228 -3.69 7.21 -10.07
N ASN A 229 -4.68 7.65 -10.83
CA ASN A 229 -5.89 8.26 -10.35
C ASN A 229 -7.01 7.21 -10.23
N PRO A 230 -7.50 6.89 -9.03
CA PRO A 230 -8.59 5.93 -8.90
C PRO A 230 -9.90 6.35 -9.60
N TYR A 231 -10.08 7.65 -9.89
CA TYR A 231 -11.23 8.12 -10.68
C TYR A 231 -11.03 7.98 -12.20
N SER A 232 -9.88 7.49 -12.68
CA SER A 232 -9.62 7.28 -14.10
C SER A 232 -10.02 5.87 -14.52
N ASP A 233 -11.00 5.76 -15.41
CA ASP A 233 -11.41 4.47 -15.98
C ASP A 233 -10.27 3.78 -16.73
N GLU A 234 -9.33 4.55 -17.31
CA GLU A 234 -8.13 4.03 -17.95
C GLU A 234 -7.19 3.38 -16.92
N ALA A 235 -6.99 4.01 -15.76
CA ALA A 235 -6.16 3.44 -14.70
C ALA A 235 -6.77 2.16 -14.13
N VAL A 236 -8.08 2.15 -13.87
CA VAL A 236 -8.81 0.97 -13.38
C VAL A 236 -8.73 -0.18 -14.41
N ARG A 237 -8.91 0.14 -15.70
CA ARG A 237 -8.79 -0.84 -16.80
C ARG A 237 -7.38 -1.39 -16.90
N PHE A 238 -6.34 -0.53 -16.85
CA PHE A 238 -4.94 -0.93 -16.89
C PHE A 238 -4.60 -1.96 -15.81
N ILE A 239 -5.03 -1.73 -14.56
CA ILE A 239 -4.85 -2.69 -13.46
C ILE A 239 -5.60 -3.99 -13.75
N GLY A 240 -6.84 -3.90 -14.21
CA GLY A 240 -7.63 -5.08 -14.63
C GLY A 240 -6.99 -5.87 -15.75
N ASP A 241 -6.34 -5.23 -16.72
CA ASP A 241 -5.66 -5.90 -17.82
C ASP A 241 -4.41 -6.65 -17.32
N LEU A 242 -3.66 -6.11 -16.36
CA LEU A 242 -2.56 -6.81 -15.70
C LEU A 242 -3.05 -8.03 -14.90
N ILE A 243 -4.21 -7.93 -14.20
CA ILE A 243 -4.82 -9.09 -13.52
C ILE A 243 -5.13 -10.19 -14.52
N GLY A 244 -5.76 -9.86 -15.65
CA GLY A 244 -6.07 -10.84 -16.71
C GLY A 244 -4.82 -11.45 -17.34
N GLU A 245 -3.74 -10.68 -17.44
CA GLU A 245 -2.48 -11.17 -17.99
C GLU A 245 -1.81 -12.17 -17.05
N VAL A 246 -1.69 -11.88 -15.74
CA VAL A 246 -1.09 -12.83 -14.78
C VAL A 246 -1.97 -14.07 -14.58
N GLN A 247 -3.30 -13.95 -14.72
CA GLN A 247 -4.22 -15.09 -14.77
C GLN A 247 -3.85 -16.03 -15.94
N SER A 248 -3.61 -15.48 -17.12
CA SER A 248 -3.24 -16.27 -18.30
C SER A 248 -1.92 -17.03 -18.13
N MET A 249 -1.07 -16.59 -17.19
CA MET A 249 0.18 -17.22 -16.81
C MET A 249 0.02 -18.27 -15.70
N GLY A 250 -1.21 -18.53 -15.24
CA GLY A 250 -1.52 -19.57 -14.28
C GLY A 250 -1.61 -19.12 -12.82
N PHE A 251 -1.76 -17.81 -12.56
CA PHE A 251 -2.04 -17.27 -11.23
C PHE A 251 -3.56 -17.11 -11.05
N ASP A 252 -4.18 -18.04 -10.34
CA ASP A 252 -5.61 -18.01 -10.04
C ASP A 252 -5.93 -17.19 -8.78
N HIS A 253 -4.91 -16.71 -8.07
CA HIS A 253 -4.98 -15.80 -6.95
C HIS A 253 -4.14 -14.55 -7.22
N VAL A 254 -4.70 -13.37 -7.01
CA VAL A 254 -4.02 -12.08 -7.18
C VAL A 254 -4.19 -11.23 -5.93
N LEU A 255 -3.08 -10.78 -5.36
CA LEU A 255 -3.04 -9.82 -4.27
C LEU A 255 -2.81 -8.42 -4.82
N LEU A 256 -3.78 -7.54 -4.65
CA LEU A 256 -3.68 -6.13 -4.98
C LEU A 256 -3.27 -5.34 -3.75
N GLU A 257 -2.09 -4.71 -3.80
CA GLU A 257 -1.64 -3.72 -2.82
C GLU A 257 -1.87 -2.30 -3.34
N ASN A 258 -1.87 -1.31 -2.45
CA ASN A 258 -2.03 0.10 -2.80
C ASN A 258 -3.34 0.41 -3.57
N VAL A 259 -4.43 -0.29 -3.28
CA VAL A 259 -5.78 0.07 -3.72
C VAL A 259 -6.27 1.21 -2.83
N GLN A 260 -5.67 2.39 -3.03
CA GLN A 260 -5.87 3.57 -2.18
C GLN A 260 -5.50 4.85 -2.92
N PHE A 261 -5.95 5.97 -2.40
CA PHE A 261 -5.46 7.29 -2.77
C PHE A 261 -4.14 7.61 -2.09
N PRO A 262 -3.28 8.45 -2.68
CA PRO A 262 -2.14 8.98 -1.95
C PRO A 262 -2.60 9.89 -0.80
N SER A 263 -1.72 10.05 0.20
CA SER A 263 -1.97 10.97 1.31
C SER A 263 -2.24 12.40 0.82
N ALA A 264 -3.21 13.08 1.43
CA ALA A 264 -3.67 14.41 1.03
C ALA A 264 -2.80 15.58 1.55
N GLN A 265 -1.58 15.30 2.00
CA GLN A 265 -0.74 16.25 2.75
C GLN A 265 -0.53 17.63 2.11
N ASN A 266 -0.70 17.80 0.80
CA ASN A 266 -0.43 19.08 0.14
C ASN A 266 -1.66 19.72 -0.51
N GLY A 267 -2.83 19.14 -0.37
CA GLY A 267 -4.04 19.65 -1.07
C GLY A 267 -3.80 19.80 -2.54
N LYS A 268 -4.08 20.25 -3.45
CA LYS A 268 -3.68 20.49 -4.87
C LYS A 268 -3.71 19.22 -5.75
N GLN A 269 -4.31 18.13 -5.26
CA GLN A 269 -4.63 16.98 -6.07
C GLN A 269 -5.77 17.36 -7.03
N ASP A 270 -5.58 17.12 -8.31
CA ASP A 270 -6.59 17.25 -9.33
C ASP A 270 -6.93 15.86 -9.86
N PHE A 271 -8.11 15.40 -9.50
CA PHE A 271 -8.64 14.10 -9.95
C PHE A 271 -9.50 14.23 -11.20
N GLY A 272 -9.68 15.44 -11.75
CA GLY A 272 -10.64 15.68 -12.81
C GLY A 272 -12.09 15.48 -12.32
N SER A 273 -12.92 14.87 -13.16
CA SER A 273 -14.31 14.60 -12.79
C SER A 273 -14.40 13.41 -11.84
N THR A 274 -14.86 13.64 -10.60
CA THR A 274 -15.09 12.56 -9.64
C THR A 274 -16.51 11.97 -9.70
N GLY A 275 -17.37 12.52 -10.56
CA GLY A 275 -18.79 12.17 -10.61
C GLY A 275 -19.52 12.37 -9.27
N GLY A 276 -18.96 13.19 -8.37
CA GLY A 276 -19.50 13.41 -7.01
C GLY A 276 -19.23 12.28 -6.02
N ARG A 277 -18.43 11.27 -6.38
CA ARG A 277 -18.09 10.16 -5.48
C ARG A 277 -17.00 10.59 -4.51
N GLY A 278 -17.14 10.20 -3.23
CA GLY A 278 -16.07 10.25 -2.25
C GLY A 278 -15.05 9.13 -2.46
N ARG A 279 -13.90 9.24 -1.81
CA ARG A 279 -12.76 8.29 -1.97
C ARG A 279 -13.15 6.85 -1.69
N SER A 280 -13.82 6.58 -0.56
CA SER A 280 -14.26 5.23 -0.20
C SER A 280 -15.23 4.66 -1.23
N ALA A 281 -16.23 5.44 -1.66
CA ALA A 281 -17.21 5.01 -2.66
C ALA A 281 -16.57 4.74 -4.04
N GLN A 282 -15.50 5.50 -4.40
CA GLN A 282 -14.75 5.24 -5.64
C GLN A 282 -13.97 3.93 -5.54
N LEU A 283 -13.18 3.75 -4.48
CA LEU A 283 -12.40 2.50 -4.30
C LEU A 283 -13.31 1.27 -4.23
N ALA A 284 -14.47 1.38 -3.55
CA ALA A 284 -15.46 0.30 -3.54
C ALA A 284 -16.01 -0.02 -4.93
N ALA A 285 -16.21 1.01 -5.77
CA ALA A 285 -16.64 0.81 -7.15
C ALA A 285 -15.55 0.14 -8.02
N ASP A 286 -14.28 0.51 -7.84
CA ASP A 286 -13.15 -0.08 -8.54
C ASP A 286 -12.98 -1.56 -8.15
N ILE A 287 -13.03 -1.87 -6.86
CA ILE A 287 -12.99 -3.23 -6.31
C ILE A 287 -14.12 -4.06 -6.89
N ALA A 288 -15.37 -3.56 -6.82
CA ALA A 288 -16.53 -4.26 -7.37
C ALA A 288 -16.42 -4.50 -8.89
N ALA A 289 -15.82 -3.58 -9.64
CA ALA A 289 -15.60 -3.74 -11.08
C ALA A 289 -14.57 -4.84 -11.38
N TRP A 290 -13.48 -4.93 -10.62
CA TRP A 290 -12.51 -6.03 -10.77
C TRP A 290 -13.09 -7.35 -10.32
N ASP A 291 -13.76 -7.40 -9.16
CA ASP A 291 -14.41 -8.62 -8.65
C ASP A 291 -15.42 -9.16 -9.67
N ALA A 292 -16.26 -8.30 -10.25
CA ALA A 292 -17.23 -8.72 -11.28
C ALA A 292 -16.54 -9.18 -12.58
N ARG A 293 -15.44 -8.53 -12.99
CA ARG A 293 -14.69 -8.92 -14.21
C ARG A 293 -14.07 -10.30 -14.09
N PHE A 294 -13.64 -10.68 -12.88
CA PHE A 294 -12.90 -11.91 -12.63
C PHE A 294 -13.68 -12.96 -11.83
N GLU A 295 -14.98 -12.75 -11.63
CA GLU A 295 -15.83 -13.68 -10.91
C GLU A 295 -15.71 -15.12 -11.43
N GLY A 296 -15.48 -16.07 -10.53
CA GLY A 296 -15.31 -17.49 -10.84
C GLY A 296 -14.03 -17.86 -11.60
N SER A 297 -13.13 -16.91 -11.87
CA SER A 297 -11.89 -17.16 -12.60
C SER A 297 -10.62 -16.76 -11.86
N VAL A 298 -10.66 -15.72 -11.04
CA VAL A 298 -9.54 -15.28 -10.17
C VAL A 298 -10.08 -14.96 -8.79
N THR A 299 -9.38 -15.40 -7.76
CA THR A 299 -9.61 -14.96 -6.39
C THR A 299 -8.81 -13.70 -6.14
N LEU A 300 -9.48 -12.55 -6.03
CA LEU A 300 -8.84 -11.28 -5.72
C LEU A 300 -8.70 -11.09 -4.22
N TRP A 301 -7.51 -10.72 -3.77
CA TRP A 301 -7.15 -10.37 -2.41
C TRP A 301 -6.74 -8.91 -2.37
N TYR A 302 -7.05 -8.22 -1.29
CA TYR A 302 -6.74 -6.80 -1.12
C TYR A 302 -5.88 -6.61 0.13
N GLY A 303 -4.69 -6.02 -0.05
CA GLY A 303 -3.73 -5.76 1.03
C GLY A 303 -3.93 -4.37 1.64
N TYR A 304 -4.18 -4.32 2.95
CA TYR A 304 -4.31 -3.09 3.72
C TYR A 304 -3.58 -3.19 5.06
N SER A 305 -3.00 -2.08 5.51
CA SER A 305 -2.39 -2.02 6.83
C SER A 305 -3.44 -2.18 7.94
N LEU A 306 -3.03 -2.68 9.11
CA LEU A 306 -3.90 -2.81 10.28
C LEU A 306 -4.62 -1.49 10.60
N GLY A 307 -3.93 -0.34 10.55
CA GLY A 307 -4.55 0.96 10.80
C GLY A 307 -5.62 1.34 9.77
N GLN A 308 -5.46 0.97 8.48
CA GLN A 308 -6.49 1.18 7.46
C GLN A 308 -7.73 0.32 7.70
N VAL A 309 -7.55 -0.85 8.30
CA VAL A 309 -8.64 -1.78 8.61
C VAL A 309 -9.39 -1.37 9.87
N THR A 310 -8.67 -1.04 10.94
CA THR A 310 -9.26 -0.82 12.28
C THR A 310 -9.67 0.62 12.54
N GLU A 311 -8.84 1.60 12.14
CA GLU A 311 -9.07 3.02 12.47
C GLU A 311 -9.65 3.80 11.28
N GLY A 312 -9.39 3.30 10.06
CA GLY A 312 -9.66 4.03 8.83
C GLY A 312 -8.63 5.12 8.56
N THR A 313 -8.51 5.52 7.30
CA THR A 313 -7.54 6.56 6.87
C THR A 313 -8.10 7.43 5.76
N SER A 314 -7.52 8.63 5.60
CA SER A 314 -7.86 9.51 4.49
C SER A 314 -7.46 8.94 3.12
N THR A 315 -6.51 8.00 3.08
CA THR A 315 -6.08 7.34 1.84
C THR A 315 -7.13 6.36 1.31
N VAL A 316 -7.92 5.78 2.21
CA VAL A 316 -9.05 4.90 1.88
C VAL A 316 -10.39 5.68 1.90
N GLY A 317 -10.41 6.83 2.57
CA GLY A 317 -11.63 7.63 2.78
C GLY A 317 -12.52 7.05 3.87
N GLY A 318 -11.96 6.24 4.76
CA GLY A 318 -12.61 5.53 5.85
C GLY A 318 -11.87 4.24 6.19
N SER A 319 -12.58 3.24 6.71
CA SER A 319 -12.02 1.90 6.94
C SER A 319 -12.00 1.07 5.66
N ALA A 320 -10.96 0.25 5.48
CA ALA A 320 -10.87 -0.69 4.38
C ALA A 320 -12.00 -1.74 4.39
N THR A 321 -12.54 -2.06 5.57
CA THR A 321 -13.69 -2.97 5.73
C THR A 321 -14.99 -2.43 5.11
N ALA A 322 -15.08 -1.11 4.90
CA ALA A 322 -16.24 -0.48 4.25
C ALA A 322 -16.19 -0.53 2.71
N LEU A 323 -15.14 -1.08 2.12
CA LEU A 323 -14.95 -1.13 0.67
C LEU A 323 -15.63 -2.35 0.01
N GLY A 324 -16.22 -3.26 0.78
CA GLY A 324 -16.85 -4.47 0.26
C GLY A 324 -15.87 -5.57 -0.15
N VAL A 325 -14.64 -5.55 0.38
CA VAL A 325 -13.63 -6.60 0.13
C VAL A 325 -14.04 -7.91 0.79
N ARG A 326 -13.99 -9.01 0.06
CA ARG A 326 -14.29 -10.35 0.58
C ARG A 326 -13.03 -11.09 1.06
N ASN A 327 -11.92 -10.91 0.38
CA ASN A 327 -10.65 -11.55 0.73
C ASN A 327 -9.63 -10.46 1.10
N LEU A 328 -9.15 -10.48 2.34
CA LEU A 328 -8.36 -9.40 2.92
C LEU A 328 -7.02 -9.93 3.42
N VAL A 329 -5.93 -9.24 3.05
CA VAL A 329 -4.63 -9.37 3.69
C VAL A 329 -4.43 -8.17 4.61
N VAL A 330 -4.30 -8.42 5.91
CA VAL A 330 -4.06 -7.39 6.92
C VAL A 330 -2.56 -7.34 7.21
N GLU A 331 -1.90 -6.26 6.80
CA GLU A 331 -0.49 -6.03 7.10
C GLU A 331 -0.34 -5.53 8.53
N VAL A 332 0.27 -6.35 9.38
CA VAL A 332 0.57 -6.00 10.78
C VAL A 332 2.00 -5.48 10.83
N PRO A 333 2.22 -4.21 11.27
CA PRO A 333 3.58 -3.67 11.35
C PRO A 333 4.45 -4.47 12.30
N ALA A 334 5.72 -4.71 11.96
CA ALA A 334 6.69 -5.52 12.71
C ALA A 334 6.88 -5.10 14.20
N LYS A 335 6.50 -3.88 14.55
CA LYS A 335 6.54 -3.37 15.94
C LYS A 335 5.22 -3.54 16.71
N GLN A 336 4.18 -4.04 16.07
CA GLN A 336 2.86 -4.20 16.66
C GLN A 336 2.54 -5.68 16.80
N THR A 337 2.72 -6.23 18.01
CA THR A 337 2.30 -7.59 18.29
C THR A 337 0.79 -7.63 18.50
N MET A 338 0.11 -8.50 17.78
CA MET A 338 -1.29 -8.84 18.04
C MET A 338 -1.34 -10.09 18.92
N ASP A 339 -1.89 -9.97 20.11
CA ASP A 339 -2.22 -11.13 20.94
C ASP A 339 -3.50 -11.84 20.43
N ASP A 340 -3.81 -13.01 20.99
CA ASP A 340 -4.96 -13.79 20.55
C ASP A 340 -6.31 -13.07 20.75
N THR A 341 -6.41 -12.21 21.76
CA THR A 341 -7.61 -11.41 22.02
C THR A 341 -7.81 -10.38 20.92
N ALA A 342 -6.77 -9.59 20.60
CA ALA A 342 -6.82 -8.59 19.54
C ALA A 342 -7.09 -9.24 18.16
N ARG A 343 -6.54 -10.43 17.91
CA ARG A 343 -6.84 -11.20 16.68
C ARG A 343 -8.30 -11.66 16.63
N SER A 344 -8.85 -12.10 17.76
CA SER A 344 -10.26 -12.51 17.84
C SER A 344 -11.20 -11.32 17.61
N GLU A 345 -10.98 -10.19 18.28
CA GLU A 345 -11.77 -8.98 18.10
C GLU A 345 -11.72 -8.47 16.65
N LEU A 346 -10.55 -8.55 16.03
CA LEU A 346 -10.41 -8.17 14.62
C LEU A 346 -11.18 -9.13 13.70
N ARG A 347 -11.14 -10.44 13.95
CA ARG A 347 -11.95 -11.42 13.20
C ARG A 347 -13.44 -11.12 13.26
N ASP A 348 -13.94 -10.80 14.46
CA ASP A 348 -15.36 -10.45 14.65
C ASP A 348 -15.72 -9.18 13.86
N THR A 349 -14.83 -8.18 13.87
CA THR A 349 -14.98 -6.96 13.08
C THR A 349 -14.98 -7.23 11.58
N LEU A 350 -14.07 -8.06 11.09
CA LEU A 350 -13.99 -8.45 9.69
C LEU A 350 -15.25 -9.23 9.25
N SER A 351 -15.69 -10.19 10.07
CA SER A 351 -16.91 -10.95 9.81
C SER A 351 -18.15 -10.06 9.72
N ALA A 352 -18.30 -9.12 10.66
CA ALA A 352 -19.40 -8.16 10.64
C ALA A 352 -19.38 -7.22 9.42
N SER A 353 -18.21 -7.04 8.78
CA SER A 353 -18.03 -6.20 7.59
C SER A 353 -18.21 -6.96 6.28
N GLY A 354 -18.49 -8.26 6.30
CA GLY A 354 -18.68 -9.09 5.11
C GLY A 354 -17.37 -9.63 4.50
N VAL A 355 -16.27 -9.57 5.24
CA VAL A 355 -15.03 -10.25 4.87
C VAL A 355 -15.21 -11.74 5.08
N GLU A 356 -14.95 -12.53 4.05
CA GLU A 356 -15.12 -13.99 4.06
C GLU A 356 -13.81 -14.70 4.41
N HIS A 357 -12.69 -14.21 3.87
CA HIS A 357 -11.37 -14.77 4.06
C HIS A 357 -10.38 -13.71 4.51
N ALA A 358 -9.49 -14.04 5.44
CA ALA A 358 -8.45 -13.12 5.89
C ALA A 358 -7.09 -13.82 6.07
N VAL A 359 -6.03 -13.05 5.88
CA VAL A 359 -4.64 -13.42 6.18
C VAL A 359 -4.03 -12.29 7.00
N PHE A 360 -3.35 -12.64 8.10
CA PHE A 360 -2.60 -11.67 8.88
C PHE A 360 -1.13 -11.74 8.48
N TRP A 361 -0.68 -10.68 7.81
CA TRP A 361 0.70 -10.55 7.37
C TRP A 361 1.54 -9.89 8.46
N ASP A 362 2.34 -10.68 9.15
CA ASP A 362 3.30 -10.19 10.12
C ASP A 362 4.70 -10.18 9.48
N ASP A 363 5.24 -8.98 9.20
CA ASP A 363 6.55 -8.77 8.57
C ASP A 363 7.72 -9.46 9.32
N ALA A 364 7.54 -9.78 10.61
CA ALA A 364 8.59 -10.39 11.42
C ALA A 364 8.71 -11.90 11.25
N ALA A 365 7.65 -12.59 10.77
CA ALA A 365 7.58 -14.05 10.80
C ALA A 365 7.95 -14.73 9.46
N GLY A 366 7.95 -14.01 8.34
CA GLY A 366 8.25 -14.55 6.99
C GLY A 366 7.24 -15.57 6.44
N ILE A 367 6.33 -16.07 7.29
CA ILE A 367 5.17 -16.88 6.95
C ILE A 367 3.97 -16.27 7.68
N PHE A 368 2.91 -15.99 6.94
CA PHE A 368 1.74 -15.27 7.38
C PHE A 368 0.58 -16.23 7.65
N GLN A 369 -0.14 -16.00 8.74
CA GLN A 369 -1.29 -16.82 9.16
C GLN A 369 -2.51 -15.96 9.41
#